data_6711bcad2c18f822778eb6bc7e138684
#
_entry.id   6711bcad2c18f822778eb6bc7e138684
#
_cell.length_a   1.000
_cell.length_b   1.000
_cell.length_c   1.000
_cell.angle_alpha   90.00
_cell.angle_beta   90.00
_cell.angle_gamma   90.00
#
_symmetry.space_group_name_H-M   'P 1'
#
loop_
_entity.id
_entity.type
_entity.pdbx_description
1 polymer ?
#
loop_
_entity_poly.entity_id
_entity_poly.type
_entity_poly.pdbx_seq_one_letter_code
_entity_poly.pdbx_strand_id
1 'polypeptide(L)'
;NFGDIIVCENPSFIGSLNCFRSYGCKLKCVPVEEDGMDMNALEKVLKENKNVRFIYTIPNFQNPSGRTMSLEKRKTLYELAKKYGVLILEDNPYGDLRVSGENVPTVKSMDEDGIVIYAGSFSKVLAPGIRVAYVIAPEPIVAKMTVCKQGQDVHTAMFNQMLVYEWMSTTDFEAHIGKIRDIYRRKMTLMC
;
A
#
# COMPACT_ATOMS: atom_id res chain seq x y z
N ASN A 1 -8.58 -17.15 -3.94
CA ASN A 1 -8.66 -18.46 -4.61
C ASN A 1 -8.23 -18.33 -6.06
N PHE A 2 -7.90 -19.46 -6.69
CA PHE A 2 -7.62 -19.52 -8.12
C PHE A 2 -8.78 -18.92 -8.95
N GLY A 3 -8.46 -17.98 -9.86
CA GLY A 3 -9.46 -17.30 -10.68
C GLY A 3 -10.15 -16.10 -10.05
N ASP A 4 -9.92 -15.81 -8.76
CA ASP A 4 -10.40 -14.58 -8.15
C ASP A 4 -9.76 -13.36 -8.83
N ILE A 5 -10.48 -12.24 -8.84
CA ILE A 5 -10.04 -11.01 -9.49
C ILE A 5 -9.45 -10.05 -8.45
N ILE A 6 -8.31 -9.49 -8.79
CA ILE A 6 -7.70 -8.34 -8.10
C ILE A 6 -7.70 -7.16 -9.07
N VAL A 7 -8.23 -6.03 -8.63
CA VAL A 7 -8.14 -4.78 -9.37
C VAL A 7 -6.85 -4.07 -8.96
N CYS A 8 -6.10 -3.56 -9.92
CA CYS A 8 -4.85 -2.83 -9.67
C CYS A 8 -4.70 -1.65 -10.62
N GLU A 9 -3.85 -0.74 -10.26
CA GLU A 9 -3.44 0.40 -11.09
C GLU A 9 -2.70 -0.06 -12.35
N ASN A 10 -2.74 0.74 -13.41
CA ASN A 10 -1.97 0.55 -14.64
C ASN A 10 -1.25 1.85 -15.02
N PRO A 11 0.08 1.91 -14.89
CA PRO A 11 0.99 0.85 -14.42
C PRO A 11 0.91 0.60 -12.90
N SER A 12 1.52 -0.51 -12.41
CA SER A 12 1.59 -0.82 -10.98
C SER A 12 2.87 -1.60 -10.63
N PHE A 13 3.12 -1.80 -9.33
CA PHE A 13 4.33 -2.44 -8.84
C PHE A 13 4.40 -3.92 -9.24
N ILE A 14 5.39 -4.24 -10.06
CA ILE A 14 5.56 -5.58 -10.66
C ILE A 14 5.69 -6.70 -9.62
N GLY A 15 6.30 -6.41 -8.46
CA GLY A 15 6.45 -7.39 -7.39
C GLY A 15 5.10 -7.89 -6.86
N SER A 16 4.17 -6.98 -6.57
CA SER A 16 2.82 -7.32 -6.13
C SER A 16 2.03 -8.02 -7.25
N LEU A 17 2.12 -7.52 -8.49
CA LEU A 17 1.42 -8.14 -9.63
C LEU A 17 1.87 -9.60 -9.83
N ASN A 18 3.16 -9.88 -9.75
CA ASN A 18 3.70 -11.24 -9.88
C ASN A 18 3.27 -12.13 -8.71
N CYS A 19 3.26 -11.58 -7.49
CA CYS A 19 2.74 -12.29 -6.32
C CYS A 19 1.28 -12.71 -6.54
N PHE A 20 0.41 -11.80 -6.96
CA PHE A 20 -1.00 -12.12 -7.21
C PHE A 20 -1.18 -13.18 -8.31
N ARG A 21 -0.40 -13.08 -9.39
CA ARG A 21 -0.42 -14.07 -10.47
C ARG A 21 0.05 -15.45 -10.01
N SER A 22 1.04 -15.53 -9.12
CA SER A 22 1.54 -16.82 -8.62
C SER A 22 0.50 -17.60 -7.82
N TYR A 23 -0.51 -16.90 -7.26
CA TYR A 23 -1.67 -17.52 -6.62
C TYR A 23 -2.85 -17.77 -7.58
N GLY A 24 -2.63 -17.60 -8.89
CA GLY A 24 -3.64 -17.85 -9.92
C GLY A 24 -4.75 -16.79 -9.98
N CYS A 25 -4.53 -15.60 -9.40
CA CYS A 25 -5.47 -14.50 -9.49
C CYS A 25 -5.46 -13.87 -10.88
N LYS A 26 -6.63 -13.40 -11.32
CA LYS A 26 -6.78 -12.59 -12.53
C LYS A 26 -6.64 -11.12 -12.19
N LEU A 27 -5.82 -10.39 -12.95
CA LEU A 27 -5.66 -8.95 -12.75
C LEU A 27 -6.56 -8.18 -13.69
N LYS A 28 -7.29 -7.19 -13.15
CA LYS A 28 -8.00 -6.17 -13.91
C LYS A 28 -7.35 -4.84 -13.62
N CYS A 29 -6.84 -4.20 -14.68
CA CYS A 29 -6.05 -2.99 -14.54
C CYS A 29 -6.90 -1.76 -14.83
N VAL A 30 -6.72 -0.71 -14.01
CA VAL A 30 -7.41 0.59 -14.12
C VAL A 30 -6.36 1.67 -14.38
N PRO A 31 -6.55 2.56 -15.36
CA PRO A 31 -5.59 3.62 -15.66
C PRO A 31 -5.29 4.51 -14.46
N VAL A 32 -4.07 5.05 -14.41
CA VAL A 32 -3.64 6.08 -13.45
C VAL A 32 -3.64 7.43 -14.15
N GLU A 33 -4.46 8.35 -13.66
CA GLU A 33 -4.52 9.74 -14.05
C GLU A 33 -3.50 10.59 -13.26
N GLU A 34 -3.46 11.90 -13.47
CA GLU A 34 -2.49 12.77 -12.78
C GLU A 34 -2.63 12.78 -11.26
N ASP A 35 -3.85 12.64 -10.78
CA ASP A 35 -4.20 12.66 -9.35
C ASP A 35 -4.62 11.27 -8.81
N GLY A 36 -4.21 10.18 -9.45
CA GLY A 36 -4.43 8.81 -9.00
C GLY A 36 -5.29 7.96 -9.95
N MET A 37 -5.79 6.83 -9.46
CA MET A 37 -6.59 5.87 -10.24
C MET A 37 -7.84 6.52 -10.86
N ASP A 38 -8.20 6.13 -12.09
CA ASP A 38 -9.47 6.53 -12.73
C ASP A 38 -10.66 5.84 -12.02
N MET A 39 -11.45 6.62 -11.29
CA MET A 39 -12.58 6.10 -10.50
C MET A 39 -13.76 5.63 -11.38
N ASN A 40 -13.95 6.20 -12.57
CA ASN A 40 -15.00 5.76 -13.51
C ASN A 40 -14.65 4.39 -14.09
N ALA A 41 -13.41 4.21 -14.51
CA ALA A 41 -12.92 2.93 -14.99
C ALA A 41 -12.94 1.88 -13.87
N LEU A 42 -12.60 2.25 -12.62
CA LEU A 42 -12.71 1.38 -11.46
C LEU A 42 -14.15 0.91 -11.26
N GLU A 43 -15.11 1.83 -11.21
CA GLU A 43 -16.51 1.48 -11.00
C GLU A 43 -17.04 0.56 -12.11
N LYS A 44 -16.66 0.80 -13.36
CA LYS A 44 -17.00 -0.08 -14.48
C LYS A 44 -16.49 -1.51 -14.25
N VAL A 45 -15.21 -1.66 -13.87
CA VAL A 45 -14.63 -2.98 -13.58
C VAL A 45 -15.38 -3.68 -12.45
N LEU A 46 -15.73 -2.96 -11.38
CA LEU A 46 -16.47 -3.51 -10.24
C LEU A 46 -17.89 -3.94 -10.63
N LYS A 47 -18.57 -3.19 -11.49
CA LYS A 47 -19.90 -3.53 -12.02
C LYS A 47 -19.89 -4.81 -12.86
N GLU A 48 -18.88 -4.94 -13.71
CA GLU A 48 -18.77 -6.05 -14.67
C GLU A 48 -18.28 -7.36 -14.04
N ASN A 49 -17.65 -7.32 -12.84
CA ASN A 49 -16.99 -8.47 -12.25
C ASN A 49 -17.45 -8.71 -10.80
N LYS A 50 -18.18 -9.81 -10.57
CA LYS A 50 -18.73 -10.16 -9.25
C LYS A 50 -17.75 -10.85 -8.30
N ASN A 51 -16.60 -11.31 -8.79
CA ASN A 51 -15.61 -12.04 -8.00
C ASN A 51 -14.35 -11.23 -7.72
N VAL A 52 -14.45 -9.90 -7.71
CA VAL A 52 -13.37 -9.03 -7.22
C VAL A 52 -13.21 -9.21 -5.72
N ARG A 53 -11.98 -9.47 -5.26
CA ARG A 53 -11.68 -9.68 -3.84
C ARG A 53 -11.14 -8.43 -3.18
N PHE A 54 -10.21 -7.76 -3.84
CA PHE A 54 -9.70 -6.50 -3.35
C PHE A 54 -9.17 -5.61 -4.48
N ILE A 55 -9.04 -4.33 -4.16
CA ILE A 55 -8.40 -3.31 -4.97
C ILE A 55 -7.01 -3.07 -4.37
N TYR A 56 -5.95 -3.26 -5.17
CA TYR A 56 -4.58 -2.94 -4.78
C TYR A 56 -4.20 -1.57 -5.29
N THR A 57 -3.73 -0.69 -4.42
CA THR A 57 -3.33 0.68 -4.77
C THR A 57 -2.12 1.14 -3.96
N ILE A 58 -1.30 2.02 -4.56
CA ILE A 58 -0.20 2.73 -3.92
C ILE A 58 -0.53 4.23 -3.93
N PRO A 59 -1.26 4.75 -2.93
CA PRO A 59 -1.81 6.10 -3.00
C PRO A 59 -0.78 7.24 -2.91
N ASN A 60 0.41 6.97 -2.38
CA ASN A 60 1.48 7.96 -2.24
C ASN A 60 2.67 7.57 -3.10
N PHE A 61 3.09 8.49 -4.01
CA PHE A 61 4.26 8.28 -4.86
C PHE A 61 4.24 6.92 -5.57
N GLN A 62 3.13 6.68 -6.23
CA GLN A 62 2.78 5.42 -6.89
C GLN A 62 3.95 4.86 -7.72
N ASN A 63 4.24 3.59 -7.53
CA ASN A 63 5.28 2.91 -8.27
C ASN A 63 4.69 2.18 -9.50
N PRO A 64 5.06 2.57 -10.73
CA PRO A 64 6.23 3.41 -11.10
C PRO A 64 5.90 4.87 -11.46
N SER A 65 4.66 5.33 -11.40
CA SER A 65 4.25 6.63 -11.97
C SER A 65 4.73 7.85 -11.16
N GLY A 66 5.07 7.68 -9.87
CA GLY A 66 5.40 8.77 -8.95
C GLY A 66 4.21 9.62 -8.51
N ARG A 67 3.01 9.33 -9.00
CA ARG A 67 1.80 10.12 -8.73
C ARG A 67 1.27 9.89 -7.32
N THR A 68 0.60 10.90 -6.77
CA THR A 68 -0.08 10.78 -5.47
C THR A 68 -1.58 10.92 -5.68
N MET A 69 -2.35 9.99 -5.14
CA MET A 69 -3.80 10.00 -5.21
C MET A 69 -4.37 11.15 -4.36
N SER A 70 -5.23 11.95 -4.97
CA SER A 70 -5.92 13.05 -4.31
C SER A 70 -6.85 12.55 -3.18
N LEU A 71 -7.14 13.43 -2.20
CA LEU A 71 -8.07 13.10 -1.12
C LEU A 71 -9.46 12.71 -1.66
N GLU A 72 -9.95 13.41 -2.67
CA GLU A 72 -11.26 13.13 -3.27
C GLU A 72 -11.31 11.74 -3.90
N LYS A 73 -10.24 11.33 -4.60
CA LYS A 73 -10.17 9.98 -5.16
C LYS A 73 -10.02 8.90 -4.08
N ARG A 74 -9.32 9.18 -2.97
CA ARG A 74 -9.27 8.24 -1.82
C ARG A 74 -10.64 8.01 -1.21
N LYS A 75 -11.43 9.07 -1.03
CA LYS A 75 -12.82 8.97 -0.56
C LYS A 75 -13.68 8.19 -1.55
N THR A 76 -13.61 8.52 -2.84
CA THR A 76 -14.36 7.82 -3.88
C THR A 76 -13.99 6.35 -3.96
N LEU A 77 -12.69 6.01 -3.88
CA LEU A 77 -12.21 4.64 -3.81
C LEU A 77 -12.83 3.87 -2.64
N TYR A 78 -12.83 4.48 -1.45
CA TYR A 78 -13.42 3.89 -0.25
C TYR A 78 -14.92 3.63 -0.43
N GLU A 79 -15.68 4.62 -0.91
CA GLU A 79 -17.12 4.48 -1.15
C GLU A 79 -17.45 3.42 -2.21
N LEU A 80 -16.66 3.34 -3.28
CA LEU A 80 -16.81 2.29 -4.29
C LEU A 80 -16.52 0.90 -3.70
N ALA A 81 -15.44 0.75 -2.93
CA ALA A 81 -15.12 -0.50 -2.27
C ALA A 81 -16.25 -0.95 -1.32
N LYS A 82 -16.77 -0.04 -0.50
CA LYS A 82 -17.92 -0.27 0.39
C LYS A 82 -19.17 -0.67 -0.40
N LYS A 83 -19.52 0.07 -1.44
CA LYS A 83 -20.68 -0.18 -2.30
C LYS A 83 -20.67 -1.57 -2.95
N TYR A 84 -19.50 -2.02 -3.40
CA TYR A 84 -19.35 -3.31 -4.09
C TYR A 84 -18.91 -4.45 -3.17
N GLY A 85 -18.72 -4.21 -1.87
CA GLY A 85 -18.33 -5.22 -0.89
C GLY A 85 -16.95 -5.82 -1.14
N VAL A 86 -15.99 -5.00 -1.58
CA VAL A 86 -14.61 -5.41 -1.86
C VAL A 86 -13.63 -4.78 -0.87
N LEU A 87 -12.53 -5.46 -0.57
CA LEU A 87 -11.48 -4.92 0.29
C LEU A 87 -10.57 -3.96 -0.48
N ILE A 88 -9.86 -3.10 0.24
CA ILE A 88 -8.76 -2.28 -0.28
C ILE A 88 -7.46 -2.76 0.35
N LEU A 89 -6.43 -3.03 -0.47
CA LEU A 89 -5.05 -3.18 -0.02
C LEU A 89 -4.31 -1.88 -0.36
N GLU A 90 -4.14 -1.04 0.66
CA GLU A 90 -3.38 0.20 0.60
C GLU A 90 -1.91 -0.08 0.90
N ASP A 91 -1.06 -0.04 -0.11
CA ASP A 91 0.39 -0.23 0.00
C ASP A 91 1.07 1.14 0.10
N ASN A 92 1.67 1.46 1.25
CA ASN A 92 2.20 2.80 1.52
C ASN A 92 3.66 2.79 1.99
N PRO A 93 4.61 2.35 1.16
CA PRO A 93 6.03 2.32 1.54
C PRO A 93 6.72 3.68 1.48
N TYR A 94 6.10 4.70 0.88
CA TYR A 94 6.74 5.99 0.59
C TYR A 94 6.10 7.19 1.30
N GLY A 95 4.96 7.01 1.97
CA GLY A 95 4.17 8.12 2.53
C GLY A 95 4.96 9.06 3.43
N ASP A 96 5.83 8.52 4.28
CA ASP A 96 6.66 9.28 5.22
C ASP A 96 7.78 10.09 4.54
N LEU A 97 8.07 9.82 3.26
CA LEU A 97 9.19 10.43 2.54
C LEU A 97 8.79 11.65 1.70
N ARG A 98 7.63 12.24 1.96
CA ARG A 98 7.19 13.44 1.25
C ARG A 98 8.15 14.61 1.47
N VAL A 99 8.72 15.14 0.38
CA VAL A 99 9.71 16.23 0.40
C VAL A 99 9.08 17.60 0.12
N SER A 100 7.87 17.64 -0.45
CA SER A 100 7.11 18.86 -0.77
C SER A 100 5.61 18.61 -0.75
N GLY A 101 4.82 19.68 -0.60
CA GLY A 101 3.37 19.62 -0.49
C GLY A 101 2.88 19.09 0.86
N GLU A 102 1.56 18.99 1.02
CA GLU A 102 0.91 18.53 2.25
C GLU A 102 0.70 17.01 2.25
N ASN A 103 0.66 16.44 3.46
CA ASN A 103 0.31 15.03 3.62
C ASN A 103 -1.17 14.83 3.32
N VAL A 104 -1.45 13.81 2.52
CA VAL A 104 -2.82 13.38 2.22
C VAL A 104 -3.18 12.24 3.18
N PRO A 105 -4.31 12.33 3.92
CA PRO A 105 -4.78 11.25 4.79
C PRO A 105 -4.84 9.90 4.05
N THR A 106 -4.42 8.83 4.72
CA THR A 106 -4.46 7.48 4.14
C THR A 106 -5.91 7.02 3.95
N VAL A 107 -6.15 6.07 3.04
CA VAL A 107 -7.48 5.45 2.91
C VAL A 107 -7.82 4.74 4.22
N LYS A 108 -6.83 4.11 4.87
CA LYS A 108 -7.00 3.47 6.18
C LYS A 108 -7.47 4.42 7.27
N SER A 109 -7.05 5.69 7.27
CA SER A 109 -7.48 6.66 8.27
C SER A 109 -8.98 7.02 8.19
N MET A 110 -9.64 6.68 7.09
CA MET A 110 -11.08 6.90 6.85
C MET A 110 -11.90 5.61 7.00
N ASP A 111 -11.25 4.49 7.36
CA ASP A 111 -11.86 3.16 7.39
C ASP A 111 -12.69 2.93 8.66
N GLU A 112 -13.98 3.17 8.57
CA GLU A 112 -14.97 2.89 9.63
C GLU A 112 -15.60 1.49 9.50
N ASP A 113 -15.54 0.87 8.30
CA ASP A 113 -16.20 -0.39 7.99
C ASP A 113 -15.27 -1.61 8.09
N GLY A 114 -13.97 -1.41 8.34
CA GLY A 114 -13.00 -2.50 8.44
C GLY A 114 -12.70 -3.17 7.09
N ILE A 115 -12.71 -2.40 6.00
CA ILE A 115 -12.47 -2.91 4.64
C ILE A 115 -11.10 -2.55 4.07
N VAL A 116 -10.29 -1.77 4.79
CA VAL A 116 -8.96 -1.37 4.35
C VAL A 116 -7.88 -2.15 5.09
N ILE A 117 -7.02 -2.80 4.32
CA ILE A 117 -5.77 -3.44 4.74
C ILE A 117 -4.66 -2.46 4.42
N TYR A 118 -4.01 -1.88 5.43
CA TYR A 118 -2.87 -1.00 5.24
C TYR A 118 -1.57 -1.78 5.38
N ALA A 119 -0.67 -1.64 4.41
CA ALA A 119 0.66 -2.22 4.42
C ALA A 119 1.73 -1.12 4.48
N GLY A 120 2.54 -1.15 5.54
CA GLY A 120 3.69 -0.27 5.72
C GLY A 120 5.00 -1.04 5.76
N SER A 121 6.12 -0.36 5.47
CA SER A 121 7.43 -1.01 5.37
C SER A 121 8.55 -0.14 5.92
N PHE A 122 9.49 -0.75 6.63
CA PHE A 122 10.72 -0.10 7.06
C PHE A 122 11.81 -0.04 5.98
N SER A 123 11.55 -0.63 4.80
CA SER A 123 12.52 -0.71 3.71
C SER A 123 12.99 0.64 3.17
N LYS A 124 12.14 1.68 3.26
CA LYS A 124 12.44 3.01 2.70
C LYS A 124 12.78 4.04 3.77
N VAL A 125 12.33 3.80 4.99
CA VAL A 125 12.55 4.71 6.13
C VAL A 125 13.73 4.30 7.02
N LEU A 126 14.14 3.03 6.99
CA LEU A 126 15.28 2.52 7.74
C LEU A 126 16.33 1.89 6.80
N ALA A 127 16.06 0.68 6.31
CA ALA A 127 16.96 -0.02 5.39
C ALA A 127 16.23 -1.10 4.60
N PRO A 128 16.44 -1.21 3.27
CA PRO A 128 15.76 -2.22 2.45
C PRO A 128 16.16 -3.67 2.81
N GLY A 129 17.38 -3.87 3.33
CA GLY A 129 17.87 -5.19 3.74
C GLY A 129 17.28 -5.72 5.04
N ILE A 130 16.62 -4.88 5.85
CA ILE A 130 16.03 -5.29 7.13
C ILE A 130 14.85 -6.26 6.98
N ARG A 131 14.16 -6.22 5.85
CA ARG A 131 13.02 -7.09 5.49
C ARG A 131 11.90 -7.12 6.55
N VAL A 132 11.62 -5.99 7.20
CA VAL A 132 10.52 -5.83 8.15
C VAL A 132 9.46 -4.91 7.55
N ALA A 133 8.22 -5.37 7.64
CA ALA A 133 7.03 -4.65 7.24
C ALA A 133 5.92 -4.90 8.25
N TYR A 134 4.85 -4.16 8.19
CA TYR A 134 3.69 -4.32 9.07
C TYR A 134 2.39 -4.15 8.32
N VAL A 135 1.33 -4.73 8.87
CA VAL A 135 -0.03 -4.61 8.34
C VAL A 135 -0.95 -4.13 9.45
N ILE A 136 -1.83 -3.20 9.12
CA ILE A 136 -2.94 -2.75 9.97
C ILE A 136 -4.23 -3.14 9.26
N ALA A 137 -4.96 -4.10 9.84
CA ALA A 137 -6.18 -4.63 9.27
C ALA A 137 -7.13 -5.12 10.37
N PRO A 138 -8.40 -5.39 10.08
CA PRO A 138 -9.32 -6.02 11.03
C PRO A 138 -8.80 -7.37 11.52
N GLU A 139 -9.08 -7.68 12.79
CA GLU A 139 -8.59 -8.89 13.46
C GLU A 139 -8.82 -10.18 12.67
N PRO A 140 -10.00 -10.45 12.06
CA PRO A 140 -10.21 -11.67 11.29
C PRO A 140 -9.27 -11.81 10.09
N ILE A 141 -8.87 -10.68 9.47
CA ILE A 141 -7.92 -10.66 8.35
C ILE A 141 -6.52 -10.94 8.87
N VAL A 142 -6.10 -10.24 9.95
CA VAL A 142 -4.78 -10.45 10.57
C VAL A 142 -4.61 -11.90 11.04
N ALA A 143 -5.64 -12.49 11.66
CA ALA A 143 -5.60 -13.89 12.08
C ALA A 143 -5.35 -14.83 10.90
N LYS A 144 -6.01 -14.62 9.75
CA LYS A 144 -5.77 -15.43 8.55
C LYS A 144 -4.37 -15.20 7.95
N MET A 145 -3.91 -13.96 7.93
CA MET A 145 -2.54 -13.64 7.47
C MET A 145 -1.49 -14.32 8.35
N THR A 146 -1.70 -14.35 9.67
CA THR A 146 -0.81 -15.04 10.62
C THR A 146 -0.71 -16.53 10.31
N VAL A 147 -1.84 -17.21 10.11
CA VAL A 147 -1.84 -18.64 9.75
C VAL A 147 -1.12 -18.88 8.42
N CYS A 148 -1.39 -18.04 7.40
CA CYS A 148 -0.70 -18.14 6.11
C CYS A 148 0.81 -17.93 6.25
N LYS A 149 1.23 -16.95 7.05
CA LYS A 149 2.64 -16.66 7.31
C LYS A 149 3.35 -17.82 8.04
N GLN A 150 2.68 -18.43 9.01
CA GLN A 150 3.21 -19.62 9.70
C GLN A 150 3.48 -20.77 8.71
N GLY A 151 2.63 -20.94 7.71
CA GLY A 151 2.82 -21.95 6.66
C GLY A 151 3.86 -21.59 5.60
N GLN A 152 4.18 -20.30 5.44
CA GLN A 152 5.09 -19.80 4.41
C GLN A 152 6.54 -19.66 4.88
N ASP A 153 6.77 -18.98 6.01
CA ASP A 153 8.11 -18.68 6.53
C ASP A 153 8.18 -18.66 8.05
N VAL A 154 7.15 -19.14 8.73
CA VAL A 154 6.95 -19.16 10.20
C VAL A 154 6.79 -17.73 10.74
N HIS A 155 7.82 -16.91 10.63
CA HIS A 155 7.83 -15.49 11.03
C HIS A 155 8.99 -14.75 10.36
N THR A 156 8.89 -13.41 10.32
CA THR A 156 10.02 -12.55 9.97
C THR A 156 11.17 -12.76 10.97
N ALA A 157 12.42 -12.69 10.49
CA ALA A 157 13.60 -12.90 11.35
C ALA A 157 13.52 -12.08 12.65
N MET A 158 13.53 -12.75 13.79
CA MET A 158 13.35 -12.14 15.12
C MET A 158 14.40 -11.05 15.39
N PHE A 159 15.66 -11.30 15.03
CA PHE A 159 16.74 -10.32 15.17
C PHE A 159 16.39 -9.00 14.47
N ASN A 160 15.88 -9.06 13.25
CA ASN A 160 15.51 -7.87 12.49
C ASN A 160 14.33 -7.13 13.10
N GLN A 161 13.35 -7.86 13.65
CA GLN A 161 12.23 -7.24 14.37
C GLN A 161 12.71 -6.54 15.65
N MET A 162 13.59 -7.19 16.43
CA MET A 162 14.17 -6.58 17.63
C MET A 162 15.01 -5.35 17.31
N LEU A 163 15.78 -5.38 16.22
CA LEU A 163 16.56 -4.24 15.77
C LEU A 163 15.66 -3.05 15.42
N VAL A 164 14.56 -3.28 14.69
CA VAL A 164 13.58 -2.23 14.36
C VAL A 164 12.91 -1.70 15.64
N TYR A 165 12.53 -2.59 16.56
CA TYR A 165 11.93 -2.20 17.83
C TYR A 165 12.87 -1.31 18.66
N GLU A 166 14.13 -1.74 18.85
CA GLU A 166 15.14 -0.97 19.58
C GLU A 166 15.38 0.38 18.91
N TRP A 167 15.54 0.39 17.58
CA TRP A 167 15.70 1.63 16.82
C TRP A 167 14.52 2.59 17.02
N MET A 168 13.28 2.13 16.92
CA MET A 168 12.09 2.97 17.14
C MET A 168 11.98 3.46 18.58
N SER A 169 12.43 2.65 19.57
CA SER A 169 12.33 2.99 20.98
C SER A 169 13.41 4.00 21.44
N THR A 170 14.55 4.05 20.73
CA THR A 170 15.71 4.86 21.13
C THR A 170 16.00 6.04 20.20
N THR A 171 15.33 6.08 19.04
CA THR A 171 15.56 7.11 18.02
C THR A 171 14.34 8.03 17.91
N ASP A 172 14.59 9.34 17.79
CA ASP A 172 13.57 10.28 17.36
C ASP A 172 13.24 10.01 15.88
N PHE A 173 12.11 9.33 15.66
CA PHE A 173 11.66 8.91 14.33
C PHE A 173 11.47 10.12 13.40
N GLU A 174 10.82 11.19 13.88
CA GLU A 174 10.53 12.38 13.06
C GLU A 174 11.82 13.10 12.66
N ALA A 175 12.77 13.24 13.58
CA ALA A 175 14.07 13.83 13.27
C ALA A 175 14.85 12.97 12.25
N HIS A 176 14.75 11.64 12.34
CA HIS A 176 15.37 10.73 11.36
C HIS A 176 14.73 10.88 9.97
N ILE A 177 13.40 10.86 9.88
CA ILE A 177 12.67 11.06 8.63
C ILE A 177 12.98 12.45 8.04
N GLY A 178 13.09 13.47 8.88
CA GLY A 178 13.51 14.81 8.46
C GLY A 178 14.87 14.80 7.72
N LYS A 179 15.86 14.12 8.26
CA LYS A 179 17.17 13.96 7.61
C LYS A 179 17.09 13.25 6.25
N ILE A 180 16.26 12.21 6.15
CA ILE A 180 16.05 11.50 4.88
C ILE A 180 15.36 12.41 3.87
N ARG A 181 14.31 13.12 4.27
CA ARG A 181 13.61 14.10 3.41
C ARG A 181 14.57 15.18 2.88
N ASP A 182 15.50 15.66 3.70
CA ASP A 182 16.50 16.66 3.27
C ASP A 182 17.48 16.11 2.22
N ILE A 183 17.87 14.83 2.36
CA ILE A 183 18.70 14.15 1.35
C ILE A 183 17.92 14.02 0.04
N TYR A 184 16.67 13.58 0.10
CA TYR A 184 15.84 13.43 -1.10
C TYR A 184 15.49 14.77 -1.74
N ARG A 185 15.26 15.82 -0.96
CA ARG A 185 15.02 17.17 -1.49
C ARG A 185 16.22 17.66 -2.30
N ARG A 186 17.44 17.47 -1.78
CA ARG A 186 18.68 17.82 -2.53
C ARG A 186 18.79 17.01 -3.82
N LYS A 187 18.50 15.71 -3.79
CA LYS A 187 18.53 14.87 -5.00
C LYS A 187 17.49 15.32 -6.02
N MET A 188 16.28 15.62 -5.58
CA MET A 188 15.20 16.12 -6.45
C MET A 188 15.62 17.41 -7.16
N THR A 189 16.19 18.39 -6.44
CA THR A 189 16.67 19.65 -7.03
C THR A 189 17.80 19.43 -8.06
N LEU A 190 18.57 18.36 -7.94
CA LEU A 190 19.62 18.03 -8.93
C LEU A 190 19.08 17.32 -10.17
N MET A 191 17.88 16.73 -10.11
CA MET A 191 17.27 15.98 -11.20
C MET A 191 16.24 16.78 -12.01
N CYS A 192 15.70 17.84 -11.42
CA CYS A 192 14.74 18.76 -12.02
C CYS A 192 15.35 20.13 -12.25
#